data_deb49fbbc695aa1924789e0232b130e0
#
_entry.id   deb49fbbc695aa1924789e0232b130e0
#
_cell.length_a   1.000
_cell.length_b   1.000
_cell.length_c   1.000
_cell.angle_alpha   90.00
_cell.angle_beta   90.00
_cell.angle_gamma   90.00
#
_symmetry.space_group_name_H-M   'P 1'
#
loop_
_entity.id
_entity.type
_entity.pdbx_description
1 polymer ?
#
loop_
_entity_poly.entity_id
_entity_poly.type
_entity_poly.pdbx_seq_one_letter_code
_entity_poly.pdbx_strand_id
1 'polypeptide(L)' 'MNLHPRTPSSDEMKAEAHRILDAARDGLNISEDRITWALRITGDLE' A
#
# COMPACT_ATOMS: atom_id res chain seq x y z
N MET A 1 -27.15 10.47 -4.39
CA MET A 1 -25.80 10.57 -4.44
C MET A 1 -25.12 10.06 -3.25
N ASN A 2 -24.11 9.37 -3.48
CA ASN A 2 -23.38 8.78 -2.42
C ASN A 2 -22.44 9.65 -1.80
N LEU A 3 -22.58 9.91 -0.55
CA LEU A 3 -21.69 10.75 0.14
C LEU A 3 -20.93 9.98 1.14
N HIS A 4 -20.41 8.88 0.76
CA HIS A 4 -19.65 8.11 1.67
C HIS A 4 -18.36 8.76 2.01
N PRO A 5 -17.87 8.55 3.17
CA PRO A 5 -16.54 9.01 3.49
C PRO A 5 -15.60 8.35 2.53
N ARG A 6 -14.61 9.08 2.17
CA ARG A 6 -13.67 8.56 1.25
C ARG A 6 -12.75 7.63 1.92
N THR A 7 -13.05 6.37 1.91
CA THR A 7 -12.09 5.43 2.41
C THR A 7 -11.55 4.68 1.22
N PRO A 8 -10.27 4.48 1.14
CA PRO A 8 -9.69 3.75 0.02
C PRO A 8 -10.20 2.33 0.02
N SER A 9 -10.47 1.82 -1.14
CA SER A 9 -10.89 0.45 -1.22
C SER A 9 -9.70 -0.46 -1.03
N SER A 10 -9.95 -1.72 -0.80
CA SER A 10 -8.87 -2.66 -0.65
C SER A 10 -7.99 -2.69 -1.88
N ASP A 11 -8.61 -2.58 -3.04
CA ASP A 11 -7.83 -2.59 -4.26
C ASP A 11 -6.89 -1.42 -4.33
N GLU A 12 -7.34 -0.27 -3.89
CA GLU A 12 -6.49 0.90 -3.93
C GLU A 12 -5.35 0.75 -2.94
N MET A 13 -5.63 0.19 -1.79
CA MET A 13 -4.59 -0.01 -0.81
C MET A 13 -3.56 -0.98 -1.30
N LYS A 14 -4.00 -2.03 -1.95
CA LYS A 14 -3.06 -3.00 -2.48
C LYS A 14 -2.21 -2.39 -3.57
N ALA A 15 -2.81 -1.59 -4.42
CA ALA A 15 -2.06 -0.96 -5.49
C ALA A 15 -0.99 -0.05 -4.91
N GLU A 16 -1.33 0.68 -3.88
CA GLU A 16 -0.37 1.56 -3.25
C GLU A 16 0.75 0.75 -2.62
N ALA A 17 0.40 -0.35 -1.95
CA ALA A 17 1.40 -1.18 -1.32
C ALA A 17 2.34 -1.77 -2.35
N HIS A 18 1.81 -2.20 -3.46
CA HIS A 18 2.64 -2.74 -4.51
C HIS A 18 3.58 -1.70 -5.08
N ARG A 19 3.12 -0.48 -5.21
CA ARG A 19 3.97 0.60 -5.68
C ARG A 19 5.12 0.83 -4.75
N ILE A 20 4.84 0.82 -3.45
CA ILE A 20 5.87 1.03 -2.47
C ILE A 20 6.90 -0.08 -2.53
N LEU A 21 6.44 -1.31 -2.64
CA LEU A 21 7.35 -2.43 -2.68
C LEU A 21 8.18 -2.43 -3.95
N ASP A 22 7.57 -2.04 -5.05
CA ASP A 22 8.31 -1.92 -6.30
C ASP A 22 9.37 -0.86 -6.20
N ALA A 23 9.05 0.26 -5.60
CA ALA A 23 10.04 1.32 -5.46
C ALA A 23 11.20 0.86 -4.59
N ALA A 24 10.89 0.13 -3.54
CA ALA A 24 11.94 -0.37 -2.68
C ALA A 24 12.82 -1.36 -3.42
N ARG A 25 12.22 -2.14 -4.28
CA ARG A 25 12.99 -3.08 -5.07
C ARG A 25 13.90 -2.40 -6.04
N ASP A 26 13.46 -1.29 -6.56
CA ASP A 26 14.28 -0.52 -7.49
C ASP A 26 15.41 0.20 -6.78
N GLY A 27 15.48 0.12 -5.51
CA GLY A 27 16.55 0.78 -4.78
C GLY A 27 16.21 2.18 -4.34
N LEU A 28 14.96 2.57 -4.43
CA LEU A 28 14.58 3.88 -3.95
C LEU A 28 14.56 3.87 -2.45
N ASN A 29 14.82 5.03 -1.91
CA ASN A 29 14.90 5.17 -0.47
C ASN A 29 13.51 5.27 0.11
N ILE A 30 12.93 4.18 0.50
CA ILE A 30 11.60 4.16 1.08
C ILE A 30 11.75 3.92 2.57
N SER A 31 11.00 4.67 3.36
CA SER A 31 11.12 4.50 4.80
C SER A 31 10.62 3.12 5.20
N GLU A 32 11.19 2.62 6.27
CA GLU A 32 10.84 1.31 6.73
C GLU A 32 9.40 1.21 7.14
N ASP A 33 8.86 2.29 7.66
CA ASP A 33 7.48 2.31 8.06
C ASP A 33 6.57 2.04 6.88
N ARG A 34 6.92 2.62 5.77
CA ARG A 34 6.12 2.43 4.58
C ARG A 34 6.25 1.02 4.05
N ILE A 35 7.45 0.50 4.09
CA ILE A 35 7.68 -0.86 3.64
C ILE A 35 6.90 -1.83 4.53
N THR A 36 6.96 -1.60 5.83
CA THR A 36 6.24 -2.45 6.75
C THR A 36 4.74 -2.39 6.49
N TRP A 37 4.25 -1.20 6.26
CA TRP A 37 2.83 -1.04 5.96
C TRP A 37 2.46 -1.79 4.68
N ALA A 38 3.30 -1.66 3.67
CA ALA A 38 3.04 -2.30 2.40
C ALA A 38 3.05 -3.82 2.54
N LEU A 39 4.00 -4.33 3.29
CA LEU A 39 4.06 -5.75 3.50
C LEU A 39 2.85 -6.25 4.27
N ARG A 40 2.38 -5.45 5.20
CA ARG A 40 1.23 -5.80 5.96
C ARG A 40 -0.02 -5.86 5.08
N ILE A 41 -0.15 -4.89 4.21
CA ILE A 41 -1.29 -4.84 3.32
C ILE A 41 -1.29 -6.01 2.36
N THR A 42 -0.15 -6.33 1.80
CA THR A 42 -0.09 -7.38 0.80
C THR A 42 0.01 -8.76 1.42
N GLY A 43 0.61 -8.86 2.59
CA GLY A 43 0.81 -10.15 3.21
C GLY A 43 -0.29 -10.52 4.16
N ASP A 44 -0.75 -9.57 4.93
CA ASP A 44 -1.76 -9.84 5.90
C ASP A 44 -3.05 -10.22 5.30
N LEU A 45 -3.28 -9.76 4.12
CA LEU A 45 -4.51 -10.04 3.51
C LEU A 45 -4.58 -11.40 2.93
N GLU A 46 -3.57 -12.13 3.10
CA GLU A 46 -3.54 -13.44 2.61
C GLU A 46 -4.29 -14.39 3.48
#